data_5f676255aa8f88cb272eb08813457f78
#
_entry.id   5f676255aa8f88cb272eb08813457f78
#
_cell.length_a   1.000
_cell.length_b   1.000
_cell.length_c   1.000
_cell.angle_alpha   90.00
_cell.angle_beta   90.00
_cell.angle_gamma   90.00
#
_symmetry.space_group_name_H-M   'P 1'
#
loop_
_entity.id
_entity.type
_entity.pdbx_description
1 polymer ?
#
loop_
_entity_poly.entity_id
_entity_poly.type
_entity_poly.pdbx_seq_one_letter_code
_entity_poly.pdbx_strand_id
1 'polypeptide(L)'
;MSYPPQPNQAQSPPYGPPQQSYGYPPQQQPYGQPAAPQPPFGQPQQPYGVPQSPQPYGRQAPQGFGQQPPPERPRRRGLKAVLIVLGTFLGLIALGAGFVVYHISTRPGPVDLSGENNPYEKLAAGMTSALAAKDEEAFVKPFKSDELKAKQRKVFRNLVKIPWEQAHWEPQFAAPLNGDMWVTFVHQIKGVDSKPVGETYNWRVEPGVGAPAITEVGGTKGLTGKTSDNNFYPGPWDVYEDLAVETREHLVVVSDKSQTAELQRDADILAQAAKDDLDAWKKSGPPPAAGRETARGYFIVLEKQREVYNRLYRGDGRENDSLEAGVNMPIPVHDPLSTSKDKESGGSRIVMDTSLSRFTGPDWKNGVAEIGRHEMGHATVELLSTETVLVEGLQDTRMWVIEGFAEYLAFRGKEDLLKADAKATLQGYRFGGTLPESLGFYADVAKDRSANYSLSALAVQYLAQKYGEDKAFAFVAAHYADPKAYEQQITTATGLPLKQFQSDWAAWVRSYVPGVR
;
A
#
# COMPACT_ATOMS: atom_id res chain seq x y z
N MET A 1 7.14 60.82 38.76
CA MET A 1 6.54 60.13 37.60
C MET A 1 6.14 58.75 38.07
N SER A 2 4.85 58.56 38.29
CA SER A 2 4.27 57.34 38.90
C SER A 2 3.92 56.35 37.80
N TYR A 3 4.35 55.10 37.94
CA TYR A 3 3.95 53.98 37.07
C TYR A 3 2.52 53.51 37.39
N PRO A 4 1.69 53.16 36.40
CA PRO A 4 0.37 52.58 36.64
C PRO A 4 0.48 51.07 37.01
N PRO A 5 -0.49 50.53 37.77
CA PRO A 5 -0.47 49.14 38.25
C PRO A 5 -0.81 48.15 37.13
N GLN A 6 -0.15 46.98 37.17
CA GLN A 6 -0.43 45.85 36.29
C GLN A 6 -1.78 45.18 36.65
N PRO A 7 -2.52 44.67 35.67
CA PRO A 7 -3.75 43.95 35.94
C PRO A 7 -3.47 42.50 36.43
N ASN A 8 -4.28 42.08 37.39
CA ASN A 8 -4.30 40.78 38.04
C ASN A 8 -4.32 39.62 37.03
N GLN A 9 -3.36 38.70 37.17
CA GLN A 9 -3.43 37.37 36.54
C GLN A 9 -4.55 36.56 37.22
N ALA A 10 -5.58 36.23 36.45
CA ALA A 10 -6.61 35.28 36.86
C ALA A 10 -5.98 33.86 36.97
N GLN A 11 -6.04 33.32 38.17
CA GLN A 11 -5.66 31.93 38.42
C GLN A 11 -6.59 30.99 37.69
N SER A 12 -6.04 30.10 36.86
CA SER A 12 -6.73 29.00 36.23
C SER A 12 -7.18 27.99 37.31
N PRO A 13 -8.37 27.41 37.22
CA PRO A 13 -8.82 26.40 38.13
C PRO A 13 -7.98 25.10 38.00
N PRO A 14 -7.84 24.32 39.10
CA PRO A 14 -7.07 23.10 39.10
C PRO A 14 -7.71 22.04 38.20
N TYR A 15 -6.87 21.36 37.44
CA TYR A 15 -7.24 20.21 36.62
C TYR A 15 -7.99 19.17 37.42
N GLY A 16 -9.20 18.81 36.99
CA GLY A 16 -9.93 17.65 37.49
C GLY A 16 -9.21 16.35 37.12
N PRO A 17 -9.50 15.25 37.82
CA PRO A 17 -8.85 13.97 37.61
C PRO A 17 -9.08 13.48 36.18
N PRO A 18 -8.11 12.76 35.56
CA PRO A 18 -8.24 12.26 34.21
C PRO A 18 -9.42 11.30 34.09
N GLN A 19 -10.31 11.60 33.17
CA GLN A 19 -11.42 10.70 32.81
C GLN A 19 -10.86 9.41 32.23
N GLN A 20 -11.46 8.32 32.67
CA GLN A 20 -11.12 6.95 32.37
C GLN A 20 -11.05 6.70 30.85
N SER A 21 -10.03 5.96 30.49
CA SER A 21 -9.82 5.34 29.19
C SER A 21 -11.11 4.78 28.57
N TYR A 22 -11.37 5.15 27.32
CA TYR A 22 -12.47 4.64 26.53
C TYR A 22 -12.30 3.14 26.26
N GLY A 23 -12.92 2.32 27.09
CA GLY A 23 -13.34 0.99 26.72
C GLY A 23 -14.56 1.14 25.80
N TYR A 24 -14.53 0.50 24.64
CA TYR A 24 -15.67 0.42 23.74
C TYR A 24 -16.91 -0.09 24.49
N PRO A 25 -18.08 0.58 24.40
CA PRO A 25 -19.31 -0.01 24.91
C PRO A 25 -19.64 -1.26 24.09
N PRO A 26 -20.12 -2.35 24.73
CA PRO A 26 -20.60 -3.51 23.99
C PRO A 26 -21.80 -3.08 23.12
N GLN A 27 -21.75 -3.39 21.82
CA GLN A 27 -22.86 -3.20 20.91
C GLN A 27 -24.06 -3.99 21.43
N GLN A 28 -25.13 -3.27 21.77
CA GLN A 28 -26.43 -3.86 22.01
C GLN A 28 -27.00 -4.31 20.66
N GLN A 29 -27.19 -5.61 20.51
CA GLN A 29 -27.92 -6.20 19.40
C GLN A 29 -29.38 -5.69 19.39
N PRO A 30 -29.93 -5.30 18.24
CA PRO A 30 -31.35 -5.02 18.14
C PRO A 30 -32.15 -6.35 18.21
N TYR A 31 -33.13 -6.39 19.09
CA TYR A 31 -34.09 -7.48 19.19
C TYR A 31 -34.99 -7.58 17.94
N GLY A 32 -35.07 -8.81 17.40
CA GLY A 32 -36.33 -9.32 16.85
C GLY A 32 -36.63 -9.08 15.39
N GLN A 33 -36.21 -10.02 14.51
CA GLN A 33 -37.04 -10.42 13.37
C GLN A 33 -37.30 -11.93 13.44
N PRO A 34 -38.51 -12.42 13.03
CA PRO A 34 -38.87 -13.83 13.18
C PRO A 34 -38.18 -14.70 12.11
N ALA A 35 -37.73 -15.86 12.57
CA ALA A 35 -37.06 -16.87 11.79
C ALA A 35 -37.94 -17.42 10.65
N ALA A 36 -37.38 -17.53 9.45
CA ALA A 36 -37.93 -18.30 8.36
C ALA A 36 -37.71 -19.82 8.60
N PRO A 37 -38.60 -20.71 8.13
CA PRO A 37 -38.53 -22.15 8.41
C PRO A 37 -37.38 -22.85 7.67
N GLN A 38 -36.65 -23.66 8.39
CA GLN A 38 -35.59 -24.53 7.86
C GLN A 38 -36.17 -25.72 7.08
N PRO A 39 -35.54 -26.15 5.97
CA PRO A 39 -35.85 -27.42 5.30
C PRO A 39 -35.22 -28.60 6.07
N PRO A 40 -35.75 -29.83 5.88
CA PRO A 40 -35.46 -30.99 6.72
C PRO A 40 -34.10 -31.65 6.42
N PHE A 41 -33.56 -32.26 7.44
CA PHE A 41 -32.32 -33.03 7.52
C PHE A 41 -32.20 -34.11 6.43
N GLY A 42 -31.06 -34.14 5.75
CA GLY A 42 -30.65 -35.22 4.85
C GLY A 42 -29.18 -35.57 5.00
N GLN A 43 -28.95 -36.75 5.52
CA GLN A 43 -27.81 -37.68 5.46
C GLN A 43 -26.38 -37.24 5.86
N PRO A 44 -25.66 -38.09 6.60
CA PRO A 44 -24.32 -37.78 7.12
C PRO A 44 -23.23 -38.00 6.06
N GLN A 45 -22.37 -37.00 5.88
CA GLN A 45 -21.14 -37.12 5.10
C GLN A 45 -20.06 -37.83 5.92
N GLN A 46 -19.32 -38.71 5.27
CA GLN A 46 -18.18 -39.47 5.82
C GLN A 46 -16.99 -38.53 6.14
N PRO A 47 -16.19 -38.86 7.16
CA PRO A 47 -15.05 -38.05 7.56
C PRO A 47 -13.86 -38.20 6.61
N TYR A 48 -13.28 -37.06 6.22
CA TYR A 48 -12.04 -37.01 5.47
C TYR A 48 -10.87 -37.53 6.33
N GLY A 49 -10.03 -38.37 5.66
CA GLY A 49 -8.92 -39.07 6.25
C GLY A 49 -7.82 -38.15 6.80
N VAL A 50 -7.29 -38.54 7.92
CA VAL A 50 -6.15 -37.97 8.63
C VAL A 50 -4.87 -38.14 7.80
N PRO A 51 -3.96 -37.14 7.69
CA PRO A 51 -2.66 -37.34 7.06
C PRO A 51 -1.78 -38.26 7.91
N GLN A 52 -1.23 -39.29 7.30
CA GLN A 52 -0.28 -40.21 7.93
C GLN A 52 1.08 -39.56 8.13
N SER A 53 1.60 -39.70 9.33
CA SER A 53 2.97 -39.30 9.71
C SER A 53 4.01 -40.16 8.96
N PRO A 54 5.19 -39.61 8.62
CA PRO A 54 6.27 -40.37 7.99
C PRO A 54 6.92 -41.34 8.98
N GLN A 55 7.04 -42.59 8.53
CA GLN A 55 7.76 -43.64 9.27
C GLN A 55 9.29 -43.48 9.19
N PRO A 56 10.06 -43.87 10.20
CA PRO A 56 11.50 -43.78 10.20
C PRO A 56 12.16 -44.86 9.35
N TYR A 57 13.17 -44.45 8.57
CA TYR A 57 14.00 -45.33 7.77
C TYR A 57 14.77 -46.35 8.63
N GLY A 58 14.44 -47.62 8.47
CA GLY A 58 15.21 -48.76 8.99
C GLY A 58 16.48 -49.00 8.15
N ARG A 59 17.59 -49.12 8.85
CA ARG A 59 18.89 -49.57 8.28
C ARG A 59 18.78 -51.01 7.79
N GLN A 60 19.01 -51.23 6.50
CA GLN A 60 19.30 -52.60 5.97
C GLN A 60 20.80 -52.80 5.81
N ALA A 61 21.25 -53.99 6.26
CA ALA A 61 22.61 -54.47 6.20
C ALA A 61 23.02 -54.89 4.75
N PRO A 62 24.31 -54.94 4.42
CA PRO A 62 24.78 -55.25 3.07
C PRO A 62 24.68 -56.73 2.77
N GLN A 63 24.01 -57.12 1.70
CA GLN A 63 24.05 -58.44 1.12
C GLN A 63 24.84 -58.45 -0.20
N GLY A 64 25.55 -59.51 -0.34
CA GLY A 64 26.54 -60.05 -1.20
C GLY A 64 26.49 -59.77 -2.70
N PHE A 65 27.67 -59.81 -3.26
CA PHE A 65 28.00 -59.78 -4.69
C PHE A 65 27.36 -60.98 -5.43
N GLY A 66 26.36 -60.66 -6.31
CA GLY A 66 25.84 -61.57 -7.30
C GLY A 66 26.20 -61.13 -8.71
N GLN A 67 26.70 -62.02 -9.52
CA GLN A 67 27.24 -61.84 -10.88
C GLN A 67 26.25 -61.16 -11.81
N GLN A 68 26.71 -60.14 -12.55
CA GLN A 68 25.94 -59.49 -13.63
C GLN A 68 25.89 -60.40 -14.88
N PRO A 69 24.71 -60.55 -15.52
CA PRO A 69 24.62 -61.06 -16.87
C PRO A 69 25.05 -60.00 -17.91
N PRO A 70 25.50 -60.42 -19.12
CA PRO A 70 26.07 -59.52 -20.12
C PRO A 70 25.03 -58.54 -20.69
N PRO A 71 25.46 -57.38 -21.16
CA PRO A 71 24.56 -56.30 -21.59
C PRO A 71 23.84 -56.68 -22.93
N GLU A 72 22.53 -56.65 -22.89
CA GLU A 72 21.71 -56.71 -24.11
C GLU A 72 21.88 -55.44 -24.96
N ARG A 73 22.10 -55.60 -26.25
CA ARG A 73 22.22 -54.52 -27.23
C ARG A 73 20.89 -53.72 -27.32
N PRO A 74 20.93 -52.36 -27.30
CA PRO A 74 19.72 -51.57 -27.35
C PRO A 74 19.01 -51.71 -28.71
N ARG A 75 17.76 -52.17 -28.68
CA ARG A 75 16.88 -52.19 -29.84
C ARG A 75 16.55 -50.78 -30.29
N ARG A 76 16.92 -50.42 -31.56
CA ARG A 76 16.67 -49.14 -32.25
C ARG A 76 15.18 -48.80 -32.45
N ARG A 77 14.36 -48.79 -31.40
CA ARG A 77 12.95 -48.36 -31.47
C ARG A 77 12.71 -46.92 -30.98
N GLY A 78 13.68 -46.27 -30.33
CA GLY A 78 13.52 -44.92 -29.79
C GLY A 78 13.58 -43.80 -30.84
N LEU A 79 14.30 -44.00 -31.96
CA LEU A 79 14.53 -42.92 -32.92
C LEU A 79 13.26 -42.53 -33.71
N LYS A 80 12.38 -43.48 -33.99
CA LYS A 80 11.10 -43.21 -34.68
C LYS A 80 10.10 -42.46 -33.79
N ALA A 81 10.07 -42.74 -32.49
CA ALA A 81 9.19 -42.04 -31.54
C ALA A 81 9.64 -40.58 -31.34
N VAL A 82 10.94 -40.34 -31.25
CA VAL A 82 11.48 -38.97 -31.11
C VAL A 82 11.22 -38.13 -32.37
N LEU A 83 11.34 -38.75 -33.57
CA LEU A 83 11.04 -38.04 -34.82
C LEU A 83 9.54 -37.74 -34.99
N ILE A 84 8.65 -38.59 -34.51
CA ILE A 84 7.19 -38.33 -34.52
C ILE A 84 6.84 -37.21 -33.57
N VAL A 85 7.39 -37.15 -32.36
CA VAL A 85 7.14 -36.08 -31.38
C VAL A 85 7.72 -34.74 -31.86
N LEU A 86 8.92 -34.74 -32.48
CA LEU A 86 9.50 -33.53 -33.07
C LEU A 86 8.69 -33.03 -34.28
N GLY A 87 8.21 -33.95 -35.12
CA GLY A 87 7.36 -33.62 -36.28
C GLY A 87 6.00 -33.05 -35.88
N THR A 88 5.36 -33.61 -34.82
CA THR A 88 4.11 -33.04 -34.29
C THR A 88 4.31 -31.67 -33.65
N PHE A 89 5.42 -31.48 -32.94
CA PHE A 89 5.73 -30.18 -32.30
C PHE A 89 6.01 -29.11 -33.35
N LEU A 90 6.79 -29.41 -34.38
CA LEU A 90 7.04 -28.50 -35.52
C LEU A 90 5.77 -28.23 -36.34
N GLY A 91 4.89 -29.25 -36.48
CA GLY A 91 3.58 -29.08 -37.14
C GLY A 91 2.65 -28.16 -36.35
N LEU A 92 2.63 -28.24 -35.03
CA LEU A 92 1.86 -27.33 -34.16
C LEU A 92 2.41 -25.90 -34.17
N ILE A 93 3.74 -25.73 -34.23
CA ILE A 93 4.37 -24.41 -34.39
C ILE A 93 4.02 -23.82 -35.76
N ALA A 94 4.06 -24.61 -36.83
CA ALA A 94 3.72 -24.15 -38.18
C ALA A 94 2.22 -23.80 -38.30
N LEU A 95 1.32 -24.57 -37.64
CA LEU A 95 -0.10 -24.26 -37.57
C LEU A 95 -0.37 -23.01 -36.71
N GLY A 96 0.33 -22.86 -35.59
CA GLY A 96 0.26 -21.65 -34.76
C GLY A 96 0.76 -20.41 -35.50
N ALA A 97 1.89 -20.50 -36.19
CA ALA A 97 2.42 -19.42 -37.04
C ALA A 97 1.49 -19.12 -38.21
N GLY A 98 0.94 -20.13 -38.88
CA GLY A 98 -0.04 -19.98 -39.96
C GLY A 98 -1.33 -19.31 -39.49
N PHE A 99 -1.82 -19.64 -38.27
CA PHE A 99 -2.99 -19.02 -37.65
C PHE A 99 -2.73 -17.54 -37.33
N VAL A 100 -1.56 -17.23 -36.78
CA VAL A 100 -1.15 -15.85 -36.49
C VAL A 100 -1.03 -15.04 -37.76
N VAL A 101 -0.38 -15.58 -38.80
CA VAL A 101 -0.25 -14.92 -40.11
C VAL A 101 -1.62 -14.75 -40.79
N TYR A 102 -2.50 -15.75 -40.75
CA TYR A 102 -3.87 -15.64 -41.28
C TYR A 102 -4.68 -14.56 -40.55
N HIS A 103 -4.60 -14.51 -39.22
CA HIS A 103 -5.28 -13.47 -38.44
C HIS A 103 -4.71 -12.06 -38.66
N ILE A 104 -3.41 -11.93 -38.93
CA ILE A 104 -2.79 -10.63 -39.26
C ILE A 104 -3.18 -10.19 -40.67
N SER A 105 -3.26 -11.12 -41.64
CA SER A 105 -3.53 -10.79 -43.06
C SER A 105 -5.01 -10.56 -43.39
N THR A 106 -5.94 -10.97 -42.52
CA THR A 106 -7.40 -10.76 -42.72
C THR A 106 -7.93 -9.50 -42.02
N ARG A 107 -7.09 -8.75 -41.30
CA ARG A 107 -7.49 -7.47 -40.73
C ARG A 107 -7.43 -6.34 -41.77
N PRO A 108 -8.38 -5.35 -41.71
CA PRO A 108 -8.30 -4.18 -42.58
C PRO A 108 -6.95 -3.49 -42.36
N GLY A 109 -6.23 -3.27 -43.44
CA GLY A 109 -4.91 -2.73 -43.67
C GLY A 109 -3.97 -2.51 -42.46
N PRO A 110 -2.66 -2.67 -42.65
CA PRO A 110 -1.73 -2.45 -41.55
C PRO A 110 -1.89 -1.01 -41.05
N VAL A 111 -2.37 -0.87 -39.81
CA VAL A 111 -2.23 0.40 -39.08
C VAL A 111 -0.74 0.63 -38.95
N ASP A 112 -0.25 1.74 -39.46
CA ASP A 112 1.14 2.14 -39.29
C ASP A 112 1.35 2.42 -37.78
N LEU A 113 1.97 1.46 -37.11
CA LEU A 113 2.31 1.53 -35.67
C LEU A 113 3.72 2.09 -35.47
N SER A 114 4.36 2.60 -36.51
CA SER A 114 5.68 3.21 -36.41
C SER A 114 5.57 4.64 -35.88
N GLY A 115 6.02 4.83 -34.64
CA GLY A 115 6.31 6.13 -34.02
C GLY A 115 5.21 7.18 -34.16
N GLU A 116 5.53 8.32 -34.75
CA GLU A 116 4.65 9.51 -34.87
C GLU A 116 3.28 9.25 -35.53
N ASN A 117 3.06 8.11 -36.17
CA ASN A 117 1.80 7.77 -36.83
C ASN A 117 0.89 6.82 -36.02
N ASN A 118 1.35 6.31 -34.87
CA ASN A 118 0.54 5.42 -34.05
C ASN A 118 -0.74 6.12 -33.56
N PRO A 119 -1.94 5.66 -33.96
CA PRO A 119 -3.19 6.32 -33.57
C PRO A 119 -3.51 6.21 -32.07
N TYR A 120 -2.96 5.22 -31.38
CA TYR A 120 -3.16 5.04 -29.94
C TYR A 120 -2.26 5.96 -29.12
N GLU A 121 -1.03 6.22 -29.58
CA GLU A 121 -0.17 7.24 -29.01
C GLU A 121 -0.75 8.64 -29.23
N LYS A 122 -1.27 8.92 -30.43
CA LYS A 122 -1.98 10.18 -30.72
C LYS A 122 -3.21 10.36 -29.84
N LEU A 123 -3.95 9.27 -29.53
CA LEU A 123 -5.09 9.31 -28.63
C LEU A 123 -4.66 9.75 -27.22
N ALA A 124 -3.65 9.09 -26.63
CA ALA A 124 -3.13 9.39 -25.31
C ALA A 124 -2.51 10.80 -25.25
N ALA A 125 -1.72 11.18 -26.25
CA ALA A 125 -1.14 12.51 -26.38
C ALA A 125 -2.21 13.61 -26.53
N GLY A 126 -3.30 13.32 -27.25
CA GLY A 126 -4.44 14.23 -27.38
C GLY A 126 -5.13 14.48 -26.03
N MET A 127 -5.36 13.44 -25.23
CA MET A 127 -5.91 13.57 -23.89
C MET A 127 -4.95 14.32 -22.94
N THR A 128 -3.66 14.04 -23.04
CA THR A 128 -2.61 14.76 -22.28
C THR A 128 -2.64 16.25 -22.61
N SER A 129 -2.67 16.60 -23.91
CA SER A 129 -2.72 17.99 -24.36
C SER A 129 -4.00 18.71 -23.89
N ALA A 130 -5.13 18.01 -23.93
CA ALA A 130 -6.41 18.53 -23.45
C ALA A 130 -6.39 18.80 -21.93
N LEU A 131 -5.79 17.90 -21.13
CA LEU A 131 -5.61 18.10 -19.69
C LEU A 131 -4.72 19.32 -19.41
N ALA A 132 -3.58 19.42 -20.08
CA ALA A 132 -2.66 20.55 -19.94
C ALA A 132 -3.28 21.88 -20.32
N ALA A 133 -4.08 21.90 -21.41
CA ALA A 133 -4.81 23.07 -21.88
C ALA A 133 -6.08 23.37 -21.07
N LYS A 134 -6.48 22.50 -20.14
CA LYS A 134 -7.76 22.54 -19.41
C LYS A 134 -8.99 22.58 -20.34
N ASP A 135 -8.89 21.86 -21.47
CA ASP A 135 -9.95 21.75 -22.48
C ASP A 135 -10.78 20.49 -22.24
N GLU A 136 -11.94 20.67 -21.55
CA GLU A 136 -12.85 19.57 -21.20
C GLU A 136 -13.42 18.89 -22.45
N GLU A 137 -13.80 19.66 -23.49
CA GLU A 137 -14.42 19.09 -24.68
C GLU A 137 -13.42 18.27 -25.52
N ALA A 138 -12.19 18.74 -25.65
CA ALA A 138 -11.12 17.97 -26.28
C ALA A 138 -10.79 16.69 -25.50
N PHE A 139 -10.79 16.76 -24.16
CA PHE A 139 -10.53 15.61 -23.30
C PHE A 139 -11.58 14.51 -23.45
N VAL A 140 -12.87 14.87 -23.52
CA VAL A 140 -13.95 13.87 -23.59
C VAL A 140 -14.25 13.42 -25.02
N LYS A 141 -13.71 14.07 -26.04
CA LYS A 141 -13.97 13.77 -27.45
C LYS A 141 -13.74 12.30 -27.84
N PRO A 142 -12.67 11.62 -27.35
CA PRO A 142 -12.38 10.23 -27.73
C PRO A 142 -13.39 9.21 -27.15
N PHE A 143 -14.18 9.55 -26.13
CA PHE A 143 -15.09 8.60 -25.50
C PHE A 143 -16.36 8.42 -26.34
N LYS A 144 -16.78 7.15 -26.54
CA LYS A 144 -17.80 6.80 -27.52
C LYS A 144 -19.21 7.20 -27.08
N SER A 145 -19.62 6.81 -25.86
CA SER A 145 -20.97 7.05 -25.36
C SER A 145 -21.09 8.35 -24.59
N ASP A 146 -22.27 8.97 -24.60
CA ASP A 146 -22.54 10.19 -23.84
C ASP A 146 -22.48 9.95 -22.33
N GLU A 147 -22.84 8.74 -21.87
CA GLU A 147 -22.70 8.34 -20.47
C GLU A 147 -21.21 8.31 -20.05
N LEU A 148 -20.35 7.69 -20.88
CA LEU A 148 -18.91 7.65 -20.62
C LEU A 148 -18.30 9.05 -20.67
N LYS A 149 -18.71 9.89 -21.65
CA LYS A 149 -18.28 11.30 -21.69
C LYS A 149 -18.69 12.05 -20.43
N ALA A 150 -19.91 11.87 -19.93
CA ALA A 150 -20.37 12.50 -18.71
C ALA A 150 -19.52 12.06 -17.50
N LYS A 151 -19.22 10.76 -17.38
CA LYS A 151 -18.31 10.23 -16.36
C LYS A 151 -16.91 10.84 -16.48
N GLN A 152 -16.36 10.92 -17.68
CA GLN A 152 -14.99 11.42 -17.89
C GLN A 152 -14.89 12.96 -17.76
N ARG A 153 -15.99 13.71 -17.93
CA ARG A 153 -16.03 15.14 -17.57
C ARG A 153 -15.79 15.34 -16.08
N LYS A 154 -16.37 14.49 -15.22
CA LYS A 154 -16.14 14.56 -13.77
C LYS A 154 -14.66 14.28 -13.46
N VAL A 155 -14.10 13.22 -14.04
CA VAL A 155 -12.67 12.88 -13.89
C VAL A 155 -11.80 14.06 -14.30
N PHE A 156 -12.06 14.65 -15.46
CA PHE A 156 -11.33 15.81 -15.95
C PHE A 156 -11.39 17.00 -14.97
N ARG A 157 -12.60 17.34 -14.50
CA ARG A 157 -12.81 18.44 -13.55
C ARG A 157 -12.10 18.21 -12.22
N ASN A 158 -11.95 16.96 -11.81
CA ASN A 158 -11.18 16.58 -10.63
C ASN A 158 -9.68 16.66 -10.89
N LEU A 159 -9.20 16.13 -12.02
CA LEU A 159 -7.79 16.15 -12.39
C LEU A 159 -7.23 17.59 -12.47
N VAL A 160 -7.97 18.53 -13.05
CA VAL A 160 -7.51 19.93 -13.18
C VAL A 160 -7.38 20.68 -11.87
N LYS A 161 -7.89 20.13 -10.75
CA LYS A 161 -7.76 20.73 -9.42
C LYS A 161 -6.46 20.33 -8.70
N ILE A 162 -5.86 19.20 -9.07
CA ILE A 162 -4.62 18.70 -8.47
C ILE A 162 -3.45 19.54 -8.98
N PRO A 163 -2.52 19.96 -8.12
CA PRO A 163 -1.35 20.76 -8.50
C PRO A 163 -0.26 19.87 -9.11
N TRP A 164 -0.46 19.43 -10.34
CA TRP A 164 0.51 18.62 -11.05
C TRP A 164 1.78 19.39 -11.36
N GLU A 165 2.96 18.78 -11.14
CA GLU A 165 4.22 19.19 -11.76
C GLU A 165 4.26 18.68 -13.19
N GLN A 166 3.79 17.43 -13.40
CA GLN A 166 3.49 16.85 -14.71
C GLN A 166 2.34 15.85 -14.59
N ALA A 167 1.60 15.68 -15.69
CA ALA A 167 0.52 14.70 -15.78
C ALA A 167 0.27 14.37 -17.26
N HIS A 168 0.41 13.09 -17.63
CA HIS A 168 0.19 12.64 -19.02
C HIS A 168 -0.14 11.15 -19.05
N TRP A 169 -0.67 10.69 -20.19
CA TRP A 169 -0.96 9.27 -20.43
C TRP A 169 0.02 8.67 -21.42
N GLU A 170 0.54 7.48 -21.10
CA GLU A 170 1.41 6.70 -21.95
C GLU A 170 0.83 5.31 -22.21
N PRO A 171 0.61 4.90 -23.47
CA PRO A 171 0.29 3.52 -23.79
C PRO A 171 1.45 2.59 -23.42
N GLN A 172 1.17 1.48 -22.75
CA GLN A 172 2.21 0.48 -22.43
C GLN A 172 2.61 -0.37 -23.64
N PHE A 173 1.75 -0.44 -24.66
CA PHE A 173 1.98 -1.20 -25.88
C PHE A 173 1.57 -0.39 -27.09
N ALA A 174 2.24 -0.62 -28.22
CA ALA A 174 1.96 0.05 -29.47
C ALA A 174 0.55 -0.20 -30.03
N ALA A 175 -0.12 -1.27 -29.59
CA ALA A 175 -1.48 -1.61 -30.00
C ALA A 175 -2.26 -2.30 -28.87
N PRO A 176 -3.61 -2.16 -28.85
CA PRO A 176 -4.46 -2.87 -27.92
C PRO A 176 -4.43 -4.38 -28.16
N LEU A 177 -4.48 -5.15 -27.09
CA LEU A 177 -4.63 -6.60 -27.15
C LEU A 177 -6.11 -6.95 -26.95
N ASN A 178 -6.74 -7.53 -27.98
CA ASN A 178 -8.17 -7.86 -27.98
C ASN A 178 -9.12 -6.69 -27.63
N GLY A 179 -8.72 -5.46 -27.99
CA GLY A 179 -9.46 -4.25 -27.69
C GLY A 179 -9.10 -3.61 -26.35
N ASP A 180 -8.31 -4.26 -25.51
CA ASP A 180 -7.82 -3.70 -24.24
C ASP A 180 -6.49 -3.00 -24.46
N MET A 181 -6.41 -1.74 -24.06
CA MET A 181 -5.23 -0.89 -24.16
C MET A 181 -4.82 -0.49 -22.74
N TRP A 182 -3.69 -1.00 -22.29
CA TRP A 182 -3.13 -0.58 -20.99
C TRP A 182 -2.42 0.75 -21.17
N VAL A 183 -2.79 1.67 -20.32
CA VAL A 183 -2.30 3.06 -20.36
C VAL A 183 -1.84 3.45 -18.95
N THR A 184 -0.63 3.95 -18.86
CA THR A 184 -0.13 4.51 -17.61
C THR A 184 -0.48 5.99 -17.54
N PHE A 185 -1.16 6.40 -16.48
CA PHE A 185 -1.25 7.78 -16.08
C PHE A 185 0.01 8.13 -15.31
N VAL A 186 0.93 8.80 -15.98
CA VAL A 186 2.19 9.26 -15.38
C VAL A 186 1.95 10.63 -14.82
N HIS A 187 2.25 10.79 -13.54
CA HIS A 187 2.06 12.08 -12.89
C HIS A 187 3.10 12.33 -11.80
N GLN A 188 3.22 13.59 -11.42
CA GLN A 188 3.98 14.04 -10.26
C GLN A 188 3.23 15.19 -9.61
N ILE A 189 2.86 15.04 -8.35
CA ILE A 189 2.21 16.09 -7.58
C ILE A 189 3.29 17.05 -7.07
N LYS A 190 3.13 18.33 -7.39
CA LYS A 190 4.10 19.36 -7.07
C LYS A 190 4.35 19.48 -5.55
N GLY A 191 5.60 19.33 -5.15
CA GLY A 191 6.02 19.43 -3.74
C GLY A 191 5.67 18.19 -2.89
N VAL A 192 5.15 17.13 -3.51
CA VAL A 192 4.78 15.86 -2.86
C VAL A 192 5.65 14.73 -3.40
N ASP A 193 5.44 14.32 -4.65
CA ASP A 193 6.14 13.19 -5.22
C ASP A 193 7.62 13.53 -5.47
N SER A 194 8.50 12.63 -5.09
CA SER A 194 9.95 12.79 -5.31
C SER A 194 10.33 12.60 -6.77
N LYS A 195 9.65 11.69 -7.45
CA LYS A 195 9.83 11.33 -8.86
C LYS A 195 8.47 11.16 -9.54
N PRO A 196 8.38 11.18 -10.89
CA PRO A 196 7.16 10.79 -11.58
C PRO A 196 6.74 9.36 -11.22
N VAL A 197 5.47 9.17 -10.95
CA VAL A 197 4.86 7.87 -10.63
C VAL A 197 3.87 7.45 -11.70
N GLY A 198 3.56 6.16 -11.79
CA GLY A 198 2.67 5.62 -12.80
C GLY A 198 1.52 4.82 -12.23
N GLU A 199 0.29 5.19 -12.57
CA GLU A 199 -0.91 4.44 -12.26
C GLU A 199 -1.50 3.83 -13.53
N THR A 200 -1.74 2.51 -13.55
CA THR A 200 -2.15 1.80 -14.76
C THR A 200 -3.66 1.73 -14.91
N TYR A 201 -4.15 2.16 -16.04
CA TYR A 201 -5.54 2.10 -16.49
C TYR A 201 -5.69 1.07 -17.61
N ASN A 202 -6.89 0.50 -17.75
CA ASN A 202 -7.31 -0.22 -18.93
C ASN A 202 -8.36 0.59 -19.70
N TRP A 203 -8.03 0.99 -20.93
CA TRP A 203 -9.00 1.57 -21.85
C TRP A 203 -9.44 0.50 -22.84
N ARG A 204 -10.73 0.21 -22.87
CA ARG A 204 -11.26 -0.58 -23.96
C ARG A 204 -11.46 0.31 -25.16
N VAL A 205 -10.77 -0.05 -26.27
CA VAL A 205 -10.76 0.79 -27.48
C VAL A 205 -11.30 0.02 -28.68
N GLU A 206 -12.04 0.73 -29.53
CA GLU A 206 -12.49 0.23 -30.81
C GLU A 206 -11.79 0.99 -31.92
N PRO A 207 -11.39 0.30 -33.02
CA PRO A 207 -10.90 0.97 -34.23
C PRO A 207 -11.98 1.92 -34.77
N GLY A 208 -11.60 3.17 -35.05
CA GLY A 208 -12.49 4.17 -35.65
C GLY A 208 -12.00 4.57 -37.02
N VAL A 209 -12.88 5.20 -37.81
CA VAL A 209 -12.47 5.84 -39.09
C VAL A 209 -11.68 7.11 -38.74
N GLY A 210 -10.35 7.03 -38.88
CA GLY A 210 -9.42 8.14 -38.60
C GLY A 210 -8.83 8.18 -37.18
N ALA A 211 -9.55 7.78 -36.15
CA ALA A 211 -9.05 7.71 -34.76
C ALA A 211 -9.78 6.61 -33.95
N PRO A 212 -9.09 5.92 -33.04
CA PRO A 212 -9.72 4.97 -32.13
C PRO A 212 -10.66 5.69 -31.15
N ALA A 213 -11.72 4.97 -30.73
CA ALA A 213 -12.67 5.46 -29.73
C ALA A 213 -12.58 4.62 -28.45
N ILE A 214 -12.63 5.28 -27.30
CA ILE A 214 -12.64 4.62 -25.98
C ILE A 214 -14.10 4.27 -25.64
N THR A 215 -14.35 2.99 -25.37
CA THR A 215 -15.68 2.48 -25.02
C THR A 215 -15.86 2.18 -23.54
N GLU A 216 -14.74 1.96 -22.82
CA GLU A 216 -14.72 1.70 -21.38
C GLU A 216 -13.40 2.17 -20.77
N VAL A 217 -13.44 2.62 -19.52
CA VAL A 217 -12.27 2.94 -18.69
C VAL A 217 -12.38 2.19 -17.38
N GLY A 218 -11.32 1.50 -17.01
CA GLY A 218 -11.25 0.72 -15.78
C GLY A 218 -9.80 0.47 -15.33
N GLY A 219 -9.65 -0.36 -14.29
CA GLY A 219 -8.35 -0.89 -13.87
C GLY A 219 -7.95 -2.12 -14.69
N THR A 220 -6.67 -2.45 -14.64
CA THR A 220 -6.15 -3.66 -15.28
C THR A 220 -6.59 -4.90 -14.50
N LYS A 221 -7.06 -5.91 -15.22
CA LYS A 221 -7.26 -7.24 -14.64
C LYS A 221 -5.97 -8.01 -14.85
N GLY A 222 -5.38 -8.53 -13.78
CA GLY A 222 -4.22 -9.41 -13.89
C GLY A 222 -4.52 -10.64 -14.74
N LEU A 223 -3.50 -11.42 -15.13
CA LEU A 223 -3.61 -12.64 -15.94
C LEU A 223 -4.59 -13.67 -15.36
N THR A 224 -4.91 -13.58 -14.07
CA THR A 224 -5.87 -14.43 -13.37
C THR A 224 -7.32 -13.92 -13.44
N GLY A 225 -7.59 -12.82 -14.14
CA GLY A 225 -8.90 -12.18 -14.23
C GLY A 225 -9.31 -11.40 -12.96
N LYS A 226 -8.44 -11.35 -11.94
CA LYS A 226 -8.59 -10.47 -10.77
C LYS A 226 -7.97 -9.12 -11.07
N THR A 227 -8.58 -8.05 -10.54
CA THR A 227 -7.96 -6.73 -10.56
C THR A 227 -6.59 -6.83 -9.88
N SER A 228 -5.55 -6.35 -10.53
CA SER A 228 -4.22 -6.31 -9.92
C SER A 228 -4.25 -5.28 -8.78
N ASP A 229 -3.84 -5.68 -7.60
CA ASP A 229 -3.77 -4.81 -6.43
C ASP A 229 -2.74 -3.66 -6.63
N ASN A 230 -1.92 -3.75 -7.67
CA ASN A 230 -0.82 -2.81 -7.96
C ASN A 230 -1.12 -1.83 -9.10
N ASN A 231 -2.36 -1.69 -9.56
CA ASN A 231 -2.68 -0.73 -10.63
C ASN A 231 -3.08 0.66 -10.14
N PHE A 232 -3.32 0.82 -8.83
CA PHE A 232 -3.73 2.06 -8.16
C PHE A 232 -5.05 2.69 -8.64
N TYR A 233 -5.77 2.00 -9.53
CA TYR A 233 -7.09 2.39 -9.98
C TYR A 233 -8.18 1.82 -9.04
N PRO A 234 -9.21 2.61 -8.66
CA PRO A 234 -9.44 4.00 -9.03
C PRO A 234 -8.62 4.99 -8.19
N GLY A 235 -8.24 6.11 -8.79
CA GLY A 235 -7.76 7.28 -8.06
C GLY A 235 -8.92 8.09 -7.44
N PRO A 236 -8.65 9.03 -6.52
CA PRO A 236 -9.70 9.88 -5.94
C PRO A 236 -10.42 10.73 -6.99
N TRP A 237 -9.74 11.12 -8.06
CA TRP A 237 -10.33 11.82 -9.20
C TRP A 237 -11.30 10.98 -10.02
N ASP A 238 -11.20 9.64 -9.97
CA ASP A 238 -12.12 8.71 -10.65
C ASP A 238 -13.37 8.42 -9.81
N VAL A 239 -13.25 8.50 -8.48
CA VAL A 239 -14.27 8.06 -7.54
C VAL A 239 -15.26 9.18 -7.21
N TYR A 240 -14.74 10.39 -6.90
CA TYR A 240 -15.57 11.48 -6.44
C TYR A 240 -16.33 12.17 -7.57
N GLU A 241 -17.56 12.57 -7.27
CA GLU A 241 -18.36 13.40 -8.18
C GLU A 241 -17.73 14.78 -8.36
N ASP A 242 -17.29 15.38 -7.27
CA ASP A 242 -16.63 16.68 -7.23
C ASP A 242 -15.57 16.66 -6.10
N LEU A 243 -14.31 16.81 -6.47
CA LEU A 243 -13.18 16.75 -5.56
C LEU A 243 -12.95 18.12 -4.91
N ALA A 244 -12.86 18.15 -3.58
CA ALA A 244 -12.28 19.28 -2.86
C ALA A 244 -10.78 19.05 -2.69
N VAL A 245 -9.98 20.10 -2.83
CA VAL A 245 -8.52 20.06 -2.74
C VAL A 245 -8.04 21.21 -1.88
N GLU A 246 -7.24 20.91 -0.86
CA GLU A 246 -6.49 21.87 -0.07
C GLU A 246 -5.00 21.62 -0.22
N THR A 247 -4.25 22.70 -0.43
CA THR A 247 -2.79 22.63 -0.56
C THR A 247 -2.14 23.42 0.56
N ARG A 248 -1.19 22.82 1.23
CA ARG A 248 -0.31 23.45 2.22
C ARG A 248 1.14 23.15 1.86
N GLU A 249 2.08 23.74 2.56
CA GLU A 249 3.49 23.37 2.42
C GLU A 249 3.64 21.86 2.76
N HIS A 250 4.29 21.10 1.87
CA HIS A 250 4.48 19.64 1.99
C HIS A 250 3.21 18.78 2.01
N LEU A 251 2.04 19.33 1.63
CA LEU A 251 0.79 18.60 1.73
C LEU A 251 -0.18 18.99 0.61
N VAL A 252 -0.72 17.96 -0.04
CA VAL A 252 -1.96 18.05 -0.81
C VAL A 252 -2.97 17.10 -0.17
N VAL A 253 -4.08 17.62 0.30
CA VAL A 253 -5.15 16.83 0.92
C VAL A 253 -6.44 17.01 0.14
N VAL A 254 -7.16 15.91 -0.07
CA VAL A 254 -8.36 15.87 -0.89
C VAL A 254 -9.48 15.12 -0.18
N SER A 255 -10.72 15.44 -0.54
CA SER A 255 -11.92 14.72 -0.12
C SER A 255 -13.03 14.88 -1.14
N ASP A 256 -14.16 14.21 -0.94
CA ASP A 256 -15.41 14.62 -1.60
C ASP A 256 -15.77 16.04 -1.22
N LYS A 257 -16.32 16.82 -2.15
CA LYS A 257 -16.68 18.23 -1.93
C LYS A 257 -17.70 18.42 -0.81
N SER A 258 -18.54 17.43 -0.55
CA SER A 258 -19.47 17.48 0.59
C SER A 258 -18.79 17.52 1.95
N GLN A 259 -17.49 17.20 2.00
CA GLN A 259 -16.66 17.17 3.21
C GLN A 259 -15.66 18.37 3.26
N THR A 260 -15.89 19.42 2.47
CA THR A 260 -14.97 20.56 2.40
C THR A 260 -14.72 21.22 3.76
N ALA A 261 -15.71 21.27 4.64
CA ALA A 261 -15.54 21.87 5.97
C ALA A 261 -14.58 21.06 6.85
N GLU A 262 -14.71 19.73 6.83
CA GLU A 262 -13.81 18.81 7.53
C GLU A 262 -12.40 18.86 6.93
N LEU A 263 -12.31 18.85 5.60
CA LEU A 263 -11.05 18.97 4.87
C LEU A 263 -10.29 20.24 5.28
N GLN A 264 -10.95 21.40 5.27
CA GLN A 264 -10.33 22.67 5.66
C GLN A 264 -9.92 22.71 7.13
N ARG A 265 -10.77 22.12 8.00
CA ARG A 265 -10.49 22.00 9.44
C ARG A 265 -9.25 21.17 9.71
N ASP A 266 -9.07 20.05 8.97
CA ASP A 266 -8.01 19.07 9.24
C ASP A 266 -6.70 19.42 8.51
N ALA A 267 -6.77 20.19 7.41
CA ALA A 267 -5.62 20.50 6.56
C ALA A 267 -4.43 21.14 7.31
N ASP A 268 -4.70 22.07 8.23
CA ASP A 268 -3.64 22.75 8.97
C ASP A 268 -2.99 21.82 10.01
N ILE A 269 -3.76 20.90 10.60
CA ILE A 269 -3.25 19.87 11.52
C ILE A 269 -2.35 18.90 10.77
N LEU A 270 -2.80 18.43 9.60
CA LEU A 270 -2.03 17.52 8.74
C LEU A 270 -0.78 18.20 8.18
N ALA A 271 -0.84 19.49 7.85
CA ALA A 271 0.33 20.24 7.40
C ALA A 271 1.40 20.36 8.50
N GLN A 272 0.98 20.62 9.74
CA GLN A 272 1.91 20.62 10.88
C GLN A 272 2.50 19.21 11.11
N ALA A 273 1.68 18.16 11.01
CA ALA A 273 2.12 16.77 11.10
C ALA A 273 3.15 16.43 10.01
N ALA A 274 2.89 16.84 8.77
CA ALA A 274 3.81 16.66 7.64
C ALA A 274 5.17 17.33 7.89
N LYS A 275 5.13 18.57 8.35
CA LYS A 275 6.34 19.31 8.70
C LYS A 275 7.13 18.62 9.82
N ASP A 276 6.46 18.18 10.88
CA ASP A 276 7.10 17.54 12.04
C ASP A 276 7.82 16.25 11.64
N ASP A 277 7.24 15.44 10.76
CA ASP A 277 7.81 14.16 10.31
C ASP A 277 8.97 14.38 9.33
N LEU A 278 8.83 15.31 8.38
CA LEU A 278 9.92 15.68 7.47
C LEU A 278 11.10 16.30 8.22
N ASP A 279 10.85 17.18 9.20
CA ASP A 279 11.88 17.76 10.05
C ASP A 279 12.57 16.69 10.92
N ALA A 280 11.81 15.72 11.44
CA ALA A 280 12.36 14.61 12.19
C ALA A 280 13.31 13.77 11.32
N TRP A 281 12.86 13.43 10.11
CA TRP A 281 13.69 12.68 9.16
C TRP A 281 14.91 13.47 8.71
N LYS A 282 14.76 14.74 8.38
CA LYS A 282 15.87 15.62 8.01
C LYS A 282 16.92 15.75 9.11
N LYS A 283 16.48 15.76 10.38
CA LYS A 283 17.36 15.88 11.55
C LYS A 283 18.11 14.59 11.88
N SER A 284 17.41 13.46 11.84
CA SER A 284 17.88 12.21 12.44
C SER A 284 17.96 11.05 11.43
N GLY A 285 17.36 11.16 10.24
CA GLY A 285 17.45 10.17 9.18
C GLY A 285 18.85 10.11 8.55
N PRO A 286 19.26 8.96 8.03
CA PRO A 286 20.50 8.87 7.28
C PRO A 286 20.38 9.63 5.95
N PRO A 287 21.49 10.11 5.39
CA PRO A 287 21.48 10.67 4.04
C PRO A 287 20.98 9.60 3.06
N PRO A 288 20.20 9.98 2.05
CA PRO A 288 19.71 9.04 1.06
C PRO A 288 20.89 8.39 0.31
N ALA A 289 20.75 7.12 -0.03
CA ALA A 289 21.71 6.45 -0.92
C ALA A 289 21.76 7.15 -2.29
N ALA A 290 22.85 7.00 -3.03
CA ALA A 290 23.02 7.61 -4.34
C ALA A 290 21.86 7.24 -5.27
N GLY A 291 21.20 8.24 -5.86
CA GLY A 291 20.04 8.10 -6.73
C GLY A 291 18.69 7.93 -6.03
N ARG A 292 18.67 7.79 -4.69
CA ARG A 292 17.45 7.79 -3.88
C ARG A 292 17.09 9.21 -3.44
N GLU A 293 15.81 9.46 -3.29
CA GLU A 293 15.29 10.71 -2.76
C GLU A 293 14.55 10.47 -1.44
N THR A 294 14.43 11.52 -0.65
CA THR A 294 13.59 11.53 0.56
C THR A 294 12.21 12.09 0.23
N ALA A 295 11.22 11.81 1.08
CA ALA A 295 9.89 12.40 0.96
C ALA A 295 10.00 13.94 0.92
N ARG A 296 9.25 14.55 0.01
CA ARG A 296 9.13 16.01 -0.13
C ARG A 296 7.84 16.53 0.49
N GLY A 297 6.83 15.68 0.56
CA GLY A 297 5.50 15.97 1.06
C GLY A 297 4.60 14.75 0.94
N TYR A 298 3.30 14.97 1.16
CA TYR A 298 2.33 13.88 1.23
C TYR A 298 1.04 14.22 0.48
N PHE A 299 0.46 13.20 -0.16
CA PHE A 299 -0.87 13.25 -0.76
C PHE A 299 -1.84 12.42 0.08
N ILE A 300 -2.85 13.08 0.66
CA ILE A 300 -3.79 12.47 1.59
C ILE A 300 -5.21 12.58 1.07
N VAL A 301 -5.95 11.48 1.15
CA VAL A 301 -7.39 11.40 0.87
C VAL A 301 -8.13 11.22 2.19
N LEU A 302 -9.02 12.14 2.53
CA LEU A 302 -9.92 12.01 3.68
C LEU A 302 -11.27 11.45 3.20
N GLU A 303 -11.64 10.28 3.70
CA GLU A 303 -12.86 9.58 3.30
C GLU A 303 -13.66 9.11 4.52
N LYS A 304 -14.96 9.40 4.55
CA LYS A 304 -15.85 8.98 5.64
C LYS A 304 -16.78 7.81 5.29
N GLN A 305 -16.81 7.40 4.03
CA GLN A 305 -17.59 6.26 3.59
C GLN A 305 -16.67 5.06 3.47
N ARG A 306 -16.81 4.07 4.34
CA ARG A 306 -15.93 2.89 4.40
C ARG A 306 -15.85 2.14 3.07
N GLU A 307 -16.95 2.06 2.33
CA GLU A 307 -16.97 1.43 1.01
C GLU A 307 -16.07 2.19 0.02
N VAL A 308 -16.12 3.53 0.02
CA VAL A 308 -15.28 4.37 -0.84
C VAL A 308 -13.82 4.29 -0.41
N TYR A 309 -13.55 4.31 0.89
CA TYR A 309 -12.22 4.06 1.45
C TYR A 309 -11.64 2.74 0.92
N ASN A 310 -12.40 1.64 0.98
CA ASN A 310 -11.96 0.34 0.49
C ASN A 310 -11.70 0.35 -1.02
N ARG A 311 -12.48 1.07 -1.81
CA ARG A 311 -12.24 1.22 -3.25
C ARG A 311 -10.94 1.97 -3.56
N LEU A 312 -10.63 3.03 -2.80
CA LEU A 312 -9.41 3.82 -2.95
C LEU A 312 -8.16 3.07 -2.49
N TYR A 313 -8.32 2.19 -1.52
CA TYR A 313 -7.24 1.40 -0.93
C TYR A 313 -6.97 0.11 -1.71
N ARG A 314 -8.03 -0.62 -2.11
CA ARG A 314 -7.89 -1.96 -2.71
C ARG A 314 -8.26 -2.03 -4.18
N GLY A 315 -8.94 -1.04 -4.71
CA GLY A 315 -9.46 -1.05 -6.07
C GLY A 315 -10.59 -2.06 -6.34
N ASP A 316 -10.77 -3.06 -5.48
CA ASP A 316 -11.77 -4.14 -5.64
C ASP A 316 -13.06 -3.92 -4.85
N GLY A 317 -13.11 -2.89 -3.99
CA GLY A 317 -14.27 -2.54 -3.17
C GLY A 317 -14.65 -3.58 -2.12
N ARG A 318 -13.80 -4.57 -1.83
CA ARG A 318 -14.08 -5.55 -0.79
C ARG A 318 -14.11 -4.88 0.56
N GLU A 319 -15.13 -5.23 1.35
CA GLU A 319 -15.15 -4.88 2.75
C GLU A 319 -13.94 -5.52 3.43
N ASN A 320 -13.20 -4.70 4.14
CA ASN A 320 -12.18 -5.18 5.04
C ASN A 320 -12.76 -5.16 6.45
N ASP A 321 -12.78 -6.30 7.11
CA ASP A 321 -13.16 -6.40 8.52
C ASP A 321 -12.13 -5.72 9.44
N SER A 322 -10.95 -5.36 8.92
CA SER A 322 -9.95 -4.63 9.69
C SER A 322 -10.39 -3.19 9.91
N LEU A 323 -10.20 -2.71 11.13
CA LEU A 323 -10.52 -1.35 11.57
C LEU A 323 -9.33 -0.40 11.35
N GLU A 324 -8.69 -0.48 10.21
CA GLU A 324 -7.62 0.44 9.83
C GLU A 324 -8.19 1.86 9.80
N ALA A 325 -7.47 2.78 10.44
CA ALA A 325 -7.85 4.19 10.49
C ALA A 325 -7.23 4.98 9.31
N GLY A 326 -6.16 4.47 8.78
CA GLY A 326 -5.45 4.98 7.63
C GLY A 326 -4.72 3.86 6.92
N VAL A 327 -4.19 4.16 5.75
CA VAL A 327 -3.29 3.31 4.99
C VAL A 327 -2.43 4.18 4.09
N ASN A 328 -1.14 3.87 4.04
CA ASN A 328 -0.23 4.42 3.05
C ASN A 328 0.04 3.40 1.95
N MET A 329 -0.04 3.84 0.70
CA MET A 329 0.20 3.03 -0.50
C MET A 329 1.35 3.65 -1.29
N PRO A 330 2.55 3.03 -1.30
CA PRO A 330 3.65 3.50 -2.13
C PRO A 330 3.32 3.32 -3.60
N ILE A 331 3.61 4.34 -4.42
CA ILE A 331 3.39 4.30 -5.86
C ILE A 331 4.76 4.22 -6.56
N PRO A 332 4.97 3.20 -7.43
CA PRO A 332 6.25 3.01 -8.10
C PRO A 332 6.63 4.17 -9.01
N VAL A 333 7.93 4.45 -9.09
CA VAL A 333 8.50 5.36 -10.09
C VAL A 333 8.12 4.88 -11.49
N HIS A 334 7.65 5.79 -12.32
CA HIS A 334 7.48 5.53 -13.73
C HIS A 334 8.81 5.71 -14.45
N ASP A 335 9.40 4.61 -14.88
CA ASP A 335 10.59 4.59 -15.74
C ASP A 335 10.34 3.67 -16.93
N PRO A 336 9.97 4.23 -18.11
CA PRO A 336 9.65 3.44 -19.30
C PRO A 336 10.87 2.71 -19.87
N LEU A 337 12.08 3.11 -19.49
CA LEU A 337 13.33 2.49 -19.95
C LEU A 337 13.82 1.40 -18.99
N SER A 338 13.27 1.33 -17.79
CA SER A 338 13.65 0.32 -16.81
C SER A 338 13.08 -1.04 -17.19
N THR A 339 13.97 -2.00 -17.38
CA THR A 339 13.64 -3.42 -17.49
C THR A 339 13.60 -4.11 -16.13
N SER A 340 13.92 -3.38 -15.06
CA SER A 340 13.90 -3.89 -13.69
C SER A 340 12.45 -4.15 -13.26
N LYS A 341 12.22 -5.32 -12.68
CA LYS A 341 10.99 -5.63 -11.96
C LYS A 341 10.96 -4.99 -10.57
N ASP A 342 12.11 -4.54 -10.10
CA ASP A 342 12.32 -3.97 -8.78
C ASP A 342 12.31 -2.46 -8.87
N LYS A 343 11.12 -1.88 -8.81
CA LYS A 343 10.90 -0.45 -8.95
C LYS A 343 10.96 0.25 -7.60
N GLU A 344 11.58 1.42 -7.59
CA GLU A 344 11.56 2.34 -6.45
C GLU A 344 10.18 2.98 -6.30
N SER A 345 9.81 3.37 -5.08
CA SER A 345 8.68 4.26 -4.85
C SER A 345 9.05 5.70 -5.21
N GLY A 346 8.19 6.40 -5.92
CA GLY A 346 8.37 7.80 -6.31
C GLY A 346 7.49 8.77 -5.53
N GLY A 347 6.44 8.24 -4.95
CA GLY A 347 5.45 8.93 -4.14
C GLY A 347 4.55 7.92 -3.43
N SER A 348 3.49 8.42 -2.79
CA SER A 348 2.51 7.57 -2.13
C SER A 348 1.13 8.21 -2.10
N ARG A 349 0.12 7.38 -1.85
CA ARG A 349 -1.25 7.80 -1.55
C ARG A 349 -1.61 7.34 -0.15
N ILE A 350 -1.91 8.29 0.72
CA ILE A 350 -2.46 8.02 2.04
C ILE A 350 -3.98 8.14 1.97
N VAL A 351 -4.71 7.18 2.49
CA VAL A 351 -6.17 7.25 2.63
C VAL A 351 -6.52 7.10 4.11
N MET A 352 -7.30 8.06 4.66
CA MET A 352 -7.70 8.09 6.07
C MET A 352 -9.22 7.90 6.18
N ASP A 353 -9.68 6.95 7.01
CA ASP A 353 -11.10 6.72 7.30
C ASP A 353 -11.60 7.68 8.38
N THR A 354 -12.10 8.82 7.95
CA THR A 354 -12.59 9.88 8.86
C THR A 354 -13.96 9.59 9.47
N SER A 355 -14.58 8.42 9.19
CA SER A 355 -15.80 7.97 9.87
C SER A 355 -15.56 7.56 11.33
N LEU A 356 -14.34 7.21 11.67
CA LEU A 356 -13.99 6.69 12.98
C LEU A 356 -14.08 7.77 14.07
N SER A 357 -14.44 7.36 15.28
CA SER A 357 -14.66 8.26 16.42
C SER A 357 -13.44 9.10 16.79
N ARG A 358 -12.23 8.63 16.48
CA ARG A 358 -11.00 9.40 16.71
C ARG A 358 -10.91 10.69 15.87
N PHE A 359 -11.65 10.79 14.75
CA PHE A 359 -11.72 11.98 13.90
C PHE A 359 -12.91 12.89 14.21
N THR A 360 -13.87 12.43 15.00
CA THR A 360 -15.13 13.13 15.27
C THR A 360 -15.40 13.36 16.76
N GLY A 361 -14.72 12.65 17.66
CA GLY A 361 -14.86 12.73 19.11
C GLY A 361 -14.28 14.01 19.71
N PRO A 362 -14.33 14.17 21.04
CA PRO A 362 -13.81 15.36 21.72
C PRO A 362 -12.32 15.61 21.48
N ASP A 363 -11.53 14.57 21.26
CA ASP A 363 -10.08 14.62 21.03
C ASP A 363 -9.68 14.49 19.56
N TRP A 364 -10.60 14.84 18.64
CA TRP A 364 -10.42 14.67 17.21
C TRP A 364 -9.13 15.28 16.64
N LYS A 365 -8.65 16.40 17.21
CA LYS A 365 -7.42 17.05 16.76
C LYS A 365 -6.20 16.16 16.94
N ASN A 366 -6.12 15.50 18.09
CA ASN A 366 -5.05 14.54 18.34
C ASN A 366 -5.21 13.30 17.44
N GLY A 367 -6.44 12.83 17.24
CA GLY A 367 -6.70 11.71 16.33
C GLY A 367 -6.28 11.98 14.88
N VAL A 368 -6.59 13.17 14.34
CA VAL A 368 -6.13 13.59 13.00
C VAL A 368 -4.61 13.65 12.94
N ALA A 369 -3.97 14.30 13.93
CA ALA A 369 -2.51 14.43 13.96
C ALA A 369 -1.80 13.08 14.12
N GLU A 370 -2.31 12.21 14.99
CA GLU A 370 -1.73 10.90 15.30
C GLU A 370 -1.76 9.99 14.08
N ILE A 371 -2.95 9.79 13.48
CA ILE A 371 -3.08 8.95 12.28
C ILE A 371 -2.35 9.57 11.09
N GLY A 372 -2.45 10.91 10.92
CA GLY A 372 -1.70 11.60 9.87
C GLY A 372 -0.20 11.33 9.98
N ARG A 373 0.41 11.49 11.15
CA ARG A 373 1.85 11.23 11.37
C ARG A 373 2.22 9.76 11.23
N HIS A 374 1.34 8.85 11.65
CA HIS A 374 1.55 7.42 11.46
C HIS A 374 1.67 7.07 9.97
N GLU A 375 0.70 7.46 9.17
CA GLU A 375 0.70 7.16 7.72
C GLU A 375 1.81 7.91 6.97
N MET A 376 2.08 9.16 7.35
CA MET A 376 3.20 9.94 6.80
C MET A 376 4.55 9.32 7.19
N GLY A 377 4.64 8.69 8.37
CA GLY A 377 5.80 7.94 8.82
C GLY A 377 6.15 6.80 7.86
N HIS A 378 5.14 6.01 7.44
CA HIS A 378 5.32 5.01 6.39
C HIS A 378 5.78 5.65 5.08
N ALA A 379 5.07 6.68 4.61
CA ALA A 379 5.39 7.37 3.35
C ALA A 379 6.81 7.95 3.33
N THR A 380 7.33 8.39 4.49
CA THR A 380 8.68 8.95 4.60
C THR A 380 9.77 7.92 4.29
N VAL A 381 9.60 6.68 4.74
CA VAL A 381 10.65 5.66 4.68
C VAL A 381 10.45 4.66 3.54
N GLU A 382 9.25 4.51 2.99
CA GLU A 382 8.97 3.60 1.89
C GLU A 382 9.72 3.97 0.60
N LEU A 383 10.11 5.23 0.42
CA LEU A 383 11.00 5.67 -0.66
C LEU A 383 12.40 5.02 -0.59
N LEU A 384 12.77 4.45 0.56
CA LEU A 384 14.02 3.71 0.74
C LEU A 384 13.92 2.25 0.31
N SER A 385 12.71 1.75 0.10
CA SER A 385 12.43 0.38 -0.30
C SER A 385 12.22 0.27 -1.81
N THR A 386 12.12 -0.95 -2.31
CA THR A 386 11.76 -1.26 -3.68
C THR A 386 10.48 -2.11 -3.70
N GLU A 387 9.81 -2.20 -4.86
CA GLU A 387 8.60 -3.01 -5.00
C GLU A 387 8.84 -4.47 -4.59
N THR A 388 9.99 -5.05 -4.98
CA THR A 388 10.34 -6.43 -4.59
C THR A 388 10.47 -6.57 -3.07
N VAL A 389 11.10 -5.61 -2.40
CA VAL A 389 11.23 -5.64 -0.92
C VAL A 389 9.86 -5.49 -0.26
N LEU A 390 9.00 -4.62 -0.78
CA LEU A 390 7.66 -4.40 -0.22
C LEU A 390 6.73 -5.60 -0.44
N VAL A 391 6.82 -6.28 -1.58
CA VAL A 391 5.92 -7.39 -1.95
C VAL A 391 6.48 -8.77 -1.58
N GLU A 392 7.74 -9.05 -1.92
CA GLU A 392 8.37 -10.36 -1.69
C GLU A 392 9.06 -10.44 -0.34
N GLY A 393 9.52 -9.31 0.20
CA GLY A 393 10.21 -9.22 1.47
C GLY A 393 9.33 -9.35 2.72
N LEU A 394 8.01 -9.49 2.58
CA LEU A 394 7.08 -9.58 3.71
C LEU A 394 7.43 -10.68 4.72
N GLN A 395 8.02 -11.79 4.27
CA GLN A 395 8.45 -12.87 5.16
C GLN A 395 9.66 -12.49 6.04
N ASP A 396 10.56 -11.64 5.52
CA ASP A 396 11.76 -11.17 6.21
C ASP A 396 11.53 -9.83 6.93
N THR A 397 10.51 -9.10 6.50
CA THR A 397 10.15 -7.80 7.10
C THR A 397 9.66 -7.97 8.53
N ARG A 398 10.22 -7.17 9.43
CA ARG A 398 9.79 -7.15 10.84
C ARG A 398 8.74 -6.06 11.04
N MET A 399 7.48 -6.46 11.16
CA MET A 399 6.35 -5.53 11.31
C MET A 399 6.53 -4.59 12.51
N TRP A 400 7.20 -5.03 13.58
CA TRP A 400 7.49 -4.13 14.69
C TRP A 400 8.43 -2.96 14.32
N VAL A 401 9.27 -3.11 13.27
CA VAL A 401 10.09 -2.00 12.75
C VAL A 401 9.24 -1.05 11.94
N ILE A 402 8.41 -1.60 11.06
CA ILE A 402 7.55 -0.86 10.13
C ILE A 402 6.52 -0.04 10.93
N GLU A 403 5.65 -0.72 11.66
CA GLU A 403 4.59 -0.11 12.45
C GLU A 403 5.12 0.65 13.65
N GLY A 404 6.20 0.14 14.25
CA GLY A 404 6.82 0.79 15.40
C GLY A 404 7.45 2.14 15.08
N PHE A 405 7.99 2.31 13.86
CA PHE A 405 8.53 3.59 13.43
C PHE A 405 7.40 4.61 13.16
N ALA A 406 6.36 4.18 12.46
CA ALA A 406 5.20 5.02 12.18
C ALA A 406 4.54 5.48 13.49
N GLU A 407 4.33 4.55 14.42
CA GLU A 407 3.75 4.85 15.73
C GLU A 407 4.69 5.70 16.60
N TYR A 408 6.01 5.47 16.53
CA TYR A 408 6.99 6.34 17.19
C TYR A 408 6.89 7.80 16.71
N LEU A 409 6.76 8.02 15.39
CA LEU A 409 6.57 9.35 14.83
C LEU A 409 5.24 9.96 15.27
N ALA A 410 4.16 9.20 15.32
CA ALA A 410 2.86 9.66 15.80
C ALA A 410 2.93 10.25 17.22
N PHE A 411 3.74 9.65 18.08
CA PHE A 411 3.92 10.09 19.48
C PHE A 411 5.21 10.88 19.72
N ARG A 412 6.04 11.09 18.75
CA ARG A 412 7.32 11.82 18.92
C ARG A 412 7.09 13.22 19.48
N GLY A 413 7.79 13.54 20.58
CA GLY A 413 7.59 14.77 21.35
C GLY A 413 6.36 14.75 22.27
N LYS A 414 5.71 13.60 22.42
CA LYS A 414 4.55 13.37 23.29
C LYS A 414 4.74 12.07 24.11
N GLU A 415 5.92 11.89 24.68
CA GLU A 415 6.33 10.64 25.35
C GLU A 415 5.39 10.26 26.50
N ASP A 416 4.80 11.24 27.18
CA ASP A 416 3.81 10.98 28.23
C ASP A 416 2.52 10.37 27.68
N LEU A 417 2.10 10.76 26.45
CA LEU A 417 0.95 10.17 25.77
C LEU A 417 1.27 8.75 25.31
N LEU A 418 2.44 8.49 24.72
CA LEU A 418 2.89 7.14 24.39
C LEU A 418 2.89 6.23 25.62
N LYS A 419 3.42 6.74 26.75
CA LYS A 419 3.44 5.99 28.01
C LYS A 419 2.05 5.71 28.56
N ALA A 420 1.14 6.68 28.46
CA ALA A 420 -0.25 6.53 28.89
C ALA A 420 -1.00 5.53 28.01
N ASP A 421 -0.84 5.60 26.69
CA ASP A 421 -1.40 4.67 25.71
C ASP A 421 -0.89 3.24 25.97
N ALA A 422 0.42 3.07 26.04
CA ALA A 422 1.04 1.78 26.31
C ALA A 422 0.57 1.18 27.65
N LYS A 423 0.40 2.00 28.69
CA LYS A 423 -0.15 1.55 29.97
C LYS A 423 -1.58 1.05 29.82
N ALA A 424 -2.43 1.77 29.13
CA ALA A 424 -3.83 1.38 28.92
C ALA A 424 -3.93 0.09 28.08
N THR A 425 -3.18 0.03 26.99
CA THR A 425 -3.17 -1.08 26.03
C THR A 425 -2.59 -2.37 26.65
N LEU A 426 -1.48 -2.25 27.38
CA LEU A 426 -0.81 -3.40 27.99
C LEU A 426 -1.39 -3.79 29.35
N GLN A 427 -2.41 -3.09 29.85
CA GLN A 427 -3.09 -3.46 31.08
C GLN A 427 -3.73 -4.86 30.95
N GLY A 428 -3.24 -5.81 31.77
CA GLY A 428 -3.70 -7.20 31.69
C GLY A 428 -3.31 -7.95 30.42
N TYR A 429 -2.40 -7.41 29.61
CA TYR A 429 -1.72 -8.13 28.56
C TYR A 429 -0.57 -8.96 29.14
N ARG A 430 -0.43 -10.21 28.68
CA ARG A 430 0.67 -11.07 29.11
C ARG A 430 1.90 -10.79 28.24
N PHE A 431 2.76 -9.89 28.70
CA PHE A 431 3.98 -9.55 27.98
C PHE A 431 5.05 -10.64 28.13
N GLY A 432 5.30 -11.37 27.05
CA GLY A 432 6.29 -12.46 27.01
C GLY A 432 7.76 -12.00 27.01
N GLY A 433 8.02 -10.70 26.88
CA GLY A 433 9.39 -10.17 26.77
C GLY A 433 10.01 -10.35 25.37
N THR A 434 9.20 -10.62 24.36
CA THR A 434 9.60 -10.73 22.95
C THR A 434 9.07 -9.55 22.14
N LEU A 435 9.84 -9.14 21.14
CA LEU A 435 9.36 -8.20 20.13
C LEU A 435 8.18 -8.81 19.37
N PRO A 436 7.19 -8.00 18.94
CA PRO A 436 6.08 -8.49 18.15
C PRO A 436 6.55 -9.19 16.86
N GLU A 437 5.98 -10.36 16.61
CA GLU A 437 6.30 -11.13 15.40
C GLU A 437 5.49 -10.62 14.20
N SER A 438 6.05 -10.72 12.99
CA SER A 438 5.35 -10.31 11.76
C SER A 438 4.13 -11.19 11.49
N LEU A 439 4.26 -12.51 11.70
CA LEU A 439 3.13 -13.41 11.61
C LEU A 439 2.17 -13.16 12.78
N GLY A 440 0.94 -12.77 12.47
CA GLY A 440 -0.08 -12.44 13.46
C GLY A 440 0.06 -11.05 14.09
N PHE A 441 0.86 -10.16 13.50
CA PHE A 441 0.98 -8.77 13.96
C PHE A 441 -0.39 -8.07 13.99
N TYR A 442 -1.15 -8.20 12.90
CA TYR A 442 -2.52 -7.70 12.77
C TYR A 442 -3.55 -8.72 13.31
N ALA A 443 -3.35 -9.14 14.56
CA ALA A 443 -4.18 -10.14 15.19
C ALA A 443 -5.68 -9.79 15.11
N ASP A 444 -6.53 -10.82 14.94
CA ASP A 444 -8.00 -10.66 14.94
C ASP A 444 -8.51 -10.09 16.28
N VAL A 445 -7.86 -10.45 17.38
CA VAL A 445 -8.17 -9.91 18.70
C VAL A 445 -7.63 -8.49 18.81
N ALA A 446 -8.52 -7.51 18.90
CA ALA A 446 -8.17 -6.08 18.94
C ALA A 446 -7.15 -5.73 20.03
N LYS A 447 -7.23 -6.38 21.22
CA LYS A 447 -6.29 -6.17 22.31
C LYS A 447 -4.87 -6.60 21.96
N ASP A 448 -4.71 -7.74 21.30
CA ASP A 448 -3.39 -8.25 20.92
C ASP A 448 -2.80 -7.39 19.80
N ARG A 449 -3.64 -6.98 18.84
CA ARG A 449 -3.24 -6.04 17.80
C ARG A 449 -2.75 -4.70 18.38
N SER A 450 -3.52 -4.08 19.28
CA SER A 450 -3.12 -2.83 19.93
C SER A 450 -1.84 -3.00 20.76
N ALA A 451 -1.67 -4.15 21.44
CA ALA A 451 -0.45 -4.44 22.18
C ALA A 451 0.77 -4.54 21.23
N ASN A 452 0.63 -5.13 20.04
CA ASN A 452 1.70 -5.19 19.06
C ASN A 452 2.13 -3.78 18.61
N TYR A 453 1.20 -2.88 18.32
CA TYR A 453 1.52 -1.48 17.98
C TYR A 453 2.25 -0.78 19.13
N SER A 454 1.68 -0.78 20.36
CA SER A 454 2.31 -0.13 21.50
C SER A 454 3.70 -0.69 21.82
N LEU A 455 3.89 -2.03 21.79
CA LEU A 455 5.19 -2.66 22.02
C LEU A 455 6.20 -2.30 20.93
N SER A 456 5.76 -2.16 19.70
CA SER A 456 6.59 -1.77 18.56
C SER A 456 7.06 -0.31 18.68
N ALA A 457 6.14 0.61 19.02
CA ALA A 457 6.49 2.00 19.32
C ALA A 457 7.51 2.09 20.45
N LEU A 458 7.30 1.32 21.53
CA LEU A 458 8.23 1.25 22.65
C LEU A 458 9.59 0.68 22.27
N ALA A 459 9.69 -0.18 21.26
CA ALA A 459 10.98 -0.70 20.79
C ALA A 459 11.78 0.38 20.05
N VAL A 460 11.14 1.16 19.18
CA VAL A 460 11.77 2.30 18.51
C VAL A 460 12.10 3.42 19.51
N GLN A 461 11.21 3.71 20.47
CA GLN A 461 11.44 4.67 21.55
C GLN A 461 12.65 4.27 22.40
N TYR A 462 12.79 2.99 22.72
CA TYR A 462 13.96 2.47 23.44
C TYR A 462 15.26 2.65 22.65
N LEU A 463 15.24 2.32 21.34
CA LEU A 463 16.38 2.55 20.46
C LEU A 463 16.79 4.03 20.48
N ALA A 464 15.82 4.93 20.27
CA ALA A 464 16.06 6.36 20.22
C ALA A 464 16.60 6.91 21.54
N GLN A 465 16.03 6.49 22.68
CA GLN A 465 16.46 6.97 24.01
C GLN A 465 17.84 6.43 24.43
N LYS A 466 18.08 5.15 24.16
CA LYS A 466 19.31 4.51 24.66
C LYS A 466 20.51 4.66 23.75
N TYR A 467 20.29 4.67 22.45
CA TYR A 467 21.39 4.66 21.47
C TYR A 467 21.47 5.92 20.61
N GLY A 468 20.44 6.76 20.64
CA GLY A 468 20.30 7.98 19.85
C GLY A 468 19.27 7.82 18.74
N GLU A 469 18.52 8.91 18.47
CA GLU A 469 17.48 8.95 17.46
C GLU A 469 18.04 8.73 16.04
N ASP A 470 19.25 9.22 15.78
CA ASP A 470 19.99 9.01 14.53
C ASP A 470 20.25 7.53 14.25
N LYS A 471 20.63 6.76 15.27
CA LYS A 471 20.82 5.31 15.13
C LYS A 471 19.53 4.55 14.97
N ALA A 472 18.48 4.97 15.66
CA ALA A 472 17.15 4.39 15.49
C ALA A 472 16.62 4.59 14.05
N PHE A 473 16.76 5.79 13.50
CA PHE A 473 16.35 6.11 12.13
C PHE A 473 17.22 5.40 11.09
N ALA A 474 18.54 5.33 11.31
CA ALA A 474 19.44 4.58 10.43
C ALA A 474 19.11 3.07 10.42
N PHE A 475 18.75 2.51 11.58
CA PHE A 475 18.29 1.11 11.67
C PHE A 475 17.00 0.89 10.87
N VAL A 476 16.01 1.76 11.02
CA VAL A 476 14.74 1.68 10.26
C VAL A 476 15.02 1.79 8.77
N ALA A 477 15.80 2.78 8.33
CA ALA A 477 16.18 2.94 6.93
C ALA A 477 16.87 1.70 6.35
N ALA A 478 17.82 1.12 7.09
CA ALA A 478 18.51 -0.09 6.68
C ALA A 478 17.55 -1.29 6.56
N HIS A 479 16.56 -1.38 7.46
CA HIS A 479 15.58 -2.46 7.41
C HIS A 479 14.63 -2.34 6.20
N TYR A 480 14.20 -1.13 5.85
CA TYR A 480 13.41 -0.89 4.64
C TYR A 480 14.21 -1.19 3.35
N ALA A 481 15.52 -0.94 3.36
CA ALA A 481 16.38 -1.22 2.20
C ALA A 481 16.72 -2.71 2.05
N ASP A 482 16.91 -3.45 3.15
CA ASP A 482 17.23 -4.88 3.15
C ASP A 482 16.75 -5.56 4.44
N PRO A 483 15.51 -6.05 4.51
CA PRO A 483 14.96 -6.67 5.70
C PRO A 483 15.65 -8.00 6.08
N LYS A 484 16.39 -8.65 5.15
CA LYS A 484 17.09 -9.91 5.40
C LYS A 484 18.28 -9.73 6.35
N ALA A 485 18.89 -8.55 6.37
CA ALA A 485 20.02 -8.22 7.22
C ALA A 485 19.65 -7.83 8.67
N TYR A 486 18.44 -8.13 9.14
CA TYR A 486 17.84 -7.66 10.38
C TYR A 486 18.73 -7.79 11.63
N GLU A 487 19.31 -8.98 11.89
CA GLU A 487 20.14 -9.19 13.08
C GLU A 487 21.44 -8.38 13.02
N GLN A 488 22.03 -8.26 11.83
CA GLN A 488 23.21 -7.43 11.61
C GLN A 488 22.89 -5.95 11.82
N GLN A 489 21.71 -5.51 11.39
CA GLN A 489 21.24 -4.12 11.56
C GLN A 489 21.04 -3.78 13.04
N ILE A 490 20.44 -4.68 13.84
CA ILE A 490 20.35 -4.53 15.30
C ILE A 490 21.75 -4.40 15.91
N THR A 491 22.67 -5.28 15.52
CA THR A 491 24.05 -5.23 16.04
C THR A 491 24.76 -3.93 15.66
N THR A 492 24.56 -3.44 14.44
CA THR A 492 25.14 -2.17 13.98
C THR A 492 24.57 -0.98 14.75
N ALA A 493 23.27 -0.94 15.00
CA ALA A 493 22.62 0.17 15.71
C ALA A 493 22.95 0.18 17.21
N THR A 494 23.06 -0.98 17.83
CA THR A 494 23.10 -1.11 19.30
C THR A 494 24.43 -1.61 19.88
N GLY A 495 25.27 -2.26 19.06
CA GLY A 495 26.47 -3.00 19.51
C GLY A 495 26.14 -4.34 20.18
N LEU A 496 24.88 -4.77 20.20
CA LEU A 496 24.42 -5.96 20.89
C LEU A 496 23.87 -7.02 19.91
N PRO A 497 24.02 -8.31 20.23
CA PRO A 497 23.26 -9.36 19.55
C PRO A 497 21.75 -9.18 19.78
N LEU A 498 20.91 -9.59 18.83
CA LEU A 498 19.44 -9.47 18.90
C LEU A 498 18.85 -9.98 20.22
N LYS A 499 19.30 -11.16 20.69
CA LYS A 499 18.81 -11.75 21.95
C LYS A 499 19.06 -10.84 23.16
N GLN A 500 20.24 -10.21 23.24
CA GLN A 500 20.58 -9.29 24.33
C GLN A 500 19.78 -7.99 24.21
N PHE A 501 19.69 -7.42 23.00
CA PHE A 501 18.85 -6.25 22.73
C PHE A 501 17.40 -6.48 23.18
N GLN A 502 16.81 -7.62 22.79
CA GLN A 502 15.43 -7.96 23.16
C GLN A 502 15.26 -8.11 24.67
N SER A 503 16.22 -8.74 25.36
CA SER A 503 16.19 -8.88 26.83
C SER A 503 16.25 -7.52 27.54
N ASP A 504 17.16 -6.65 27.09
CA ASP A 504 17.33 -5.30 27.64
C ASP A 504 16.11 -4.42 27.40
N TRP A 505 15.57 -4.47 26.18
CA TRP A 505 14.32 -3.78 25.83
C TRP A 505 13.15 -4.27 26.71
N ALA A 506 12.99 -5.57 26.87
CA ALA A 506 11.91 -6.12 27.69
C ALA A 506 12.02 -5.68 29.17
N ALA A 507 13.24 -5.62 29.70
CA ALA A 507 13.47 -5.09 31.05
C ALA A 507 13.13 -3.60 31.14
N TRP A 508 13.50 -2.83 30.11
CA TRP A 508 13.16 -1.41 30.02
C TRP A 508 11.64 -1.19 29.92
N VAL A 509 10.90 -1.96 29.08
CA VAL A 509 9.44 -1.86 28.97
C VAL A 509 8.78 -2.06 30.34
N ARG A 510 9.18 -3.10 31.11
CA ARG A 510 8.63 -3.36 32.45
C ARG A 510 8.92 -2.21 33.43
N SER A 511 10.04 -1.52 33.28
CA SER A 511 10.36 -0.35 34.10
C SER A 511 9.67 0.93 33.65
N TYR A 512 9.52 1.09 32.33
CA TYR A 512 8.96 2.29 31.71
C TYR A 512 7.43 2.36 31.81
N VAL A 513 6.75 1.20 31.67
CA VAL A 513 5.29 1.10 31.73
C VAL A 513 4.87 0.37 33.03
N PRO A 514 4.42 1.11 34.07
CA PRO A 514 4.05 0.51 35.35
C PRO A 514 2.91 -0.52 35.19
N GLY A 515 3.10 -1.71 35.77
CA GLY A 515 2.09 -2.78 35.80
C GLY A 515 2.23 -3.81 34.68
N VAL A 516 3.13 -3.64 33.73
CA VAL A 516 3.48 -4.67 32.73
C VAL A 516 4.36 -5.74 33.38
N ARG A 517 3.96 -7.02 33.25
CA ARG A 517 4.62 -8.18 33.86
C ARG A 517 5.09 -9.19 32.85
#